data_50949a0ea01155c31c72af9708e5d707
#
_entry.id   50949a0ea01155c31c72af9708e5d707
#
_cell.length_a   1.000
_cell.length_b   1.000
_cell.length_c   1.000
_cell.angle_alpha   90.00
_cell.angle_beta   90.00
_cell.angle_gamma   90.00
#
_symmetry.space_group_name_H-M   'P 1'
#
loop_
_entity.id
_entity.type
_entity.pdbx_description
1 polymer ?
#
loop_
_entity_poly.entity_id
_entity_poly.type
_entity_poly.pdbx_seq_one_letter_code
_entity_poly.pdbx_strand_id
1 'polypeptide(L)'
;MIKINKHPESIDNMSNLIESGFTMKFENGNTISVQFGDFNYSSNKDKGTKNTATSAEVAIWNSNGTWYDFGDELYIKGWCGVDEVAKWISFAATNVFSQGSEA
;
A
#
# COMPACT_ATOMS: atom_id res chain seq x y z
N MET A 1 -1.27 9.49 15.92
CA MET A 1 -0.58 8.24 16.15
C MET A 1 -0.51 7.38 14.89
N ILE A 2 0.59 6.74 14.67
CA ILE A 2 0.74 5.86 13.52
C ILE A 2 0.65 4.44 13.99
N LYS A 3 -0.13 3.64 13.28
CA LYS A 3 -0.28 2.25 13.61
C LYS A 3 0.14 1.42 12.43
N ILE A 4 1.05 0.51 12.66
CA ILE A 4 1.57 -0.34 11.60
C ILE A 4 1.10 -1.76 11.85
N ASN A 5 0.42 -2.31 10.89
CA ASN A 5 -0.13 -3.66 11.01
C ASN A 5 0.31 -4.50 9.85
N LYS A 6 0.37 -5.80 10.11
CA LYS A 6 0.59 -6.73 9.04
C LYS A 6 -0.58 -6.64 8.08
N HIS A 7 -0.28 -6.76 6.80
CA HIS A 7 -1.32 -6.68 5.80
C HIS A 7 -2.35 -7.78 6.05
N PRO A 8 -3.63 -7.46 5.96
CA PRO A 8 -4.66 -8.43 6.30
C PRO A 8 -4.62 -9.70 5.50
N GLU A 9 -4.07 -9.64 4.32
CA GLU A 9 -4.03 -10.82 3.48
C GLU A 9 -2.76 -11.63 3.64
N SER A 10 -1.89 -11.21 4.50
CA SER A 10 -0.68 -11.97 4.77
C SER A 10 -1.02 -12.98 5.85
N ILE A 11 -1.27 -14.18 5.46
CA ILE A 11 -1.71 -15.20 6.37
C ILE A 11 -0.57 -16.09 6.78
N ASP A 12 -0.38 -16.22 8.06
CA ASP A 12 0.79 -16.88 8.56
C ASP A 12 0.96 -18.30 8.09
N ASN A 13 -0.10 -19.03 8.05
CA ASN A 13 0.04 -20.44 7.76
C ASN A 13 0.30 -20.76 6.30
N MET A 14 0.18 -19.79 5.42
CA MET A 14 0.52 -20.06 4.05
C MET A 14 1.29 -18.99 3.44
N SER A 15 1.60 -18.03 4.18
CA SER A 15 2.11 -16.83 3.58
C SER A 15 3.57 -16.85 3.32
N ASN A 16 4.24 -17.83 3.78
CA ASN A 16 5.65 -17.89 3.49
C ASN A 16 5.90 -17.96 2.00
N LEU A 17 4.85 -18.17 1.24
CA LEU A 17 5.00 -18.22 -0.16
C LEU A 17 4.71 -16.93 -0.83
N ILE A 18 4.10 -16.03 -0.16
CA ILE A 18 3.49 -15.00 -0.89
C ILE A 18 3.78 -13.67 -0.37
N GLU A 19 2.95 -12.96 0.08
CA GLU A 19 3.05 -11.57 0.15
C GLU A 19 3.74 -11.08 1.31
N SER A 20 4.47 -10.02 1.14
CA SER A 20 4.94 -9.19 2.22
C SER A 20 4.29 -7.86 2.06
N GLY A 21 4.07 -7.22 3.16
CA GLY A 21 3.44 -5.92 3.08
C GLY A 21 3.02 -5.44 4.44
N PHE A 22 2.56 -4.20 4.47
CA PHE A 22 2.12 -3.62 5.72
C PHE A 22 1.09 -2.55 5.44
N THR A 23 0.36 -2.17 6.47
CA THR A 23 -0.49 -1.01 6.41
C THR A 23 -0.10 -0.07 7.53
N MET A 24 -0.30 1.21 7.28
CA MET A 24 -0.08 2.24 8.29
C MET A 24 -1.34 3.08 8.36
N LYS A 25 -1.87 3.25 9.56
CA LYS A 25 -3.04 4.07 9.75
C LYS A 25 -2.62 5.34 10.48
N PHE A 26 -3.04 6.47 9.97
CA PHE A 26 -2.60 7.76 10.46
C PHE A 26 -3.70 8.44 11.27
N GLU A 27 -3.32 9.47 12.00
CA GLU A 27 -4.29 10.16 12.86
C GLU A 27 -5.38 10.85 12.09
N ASN A 28 -5.13 11.18 10.85
CA ASN A 28 -6.16 11.81 10.03
C ASN A 28 -7.17 10.80 9.50
N GLY A 29 -7.01 9.53 9.85
CA GLY A 29 -7.96 8.50 9.43
C GLY A 29 -7.56 7.74 8.19
N ASN A 30 -6.55 8.21 7.49
CA ASN A 30 -6.11 7.52 6.29
C ASN A 30 -5.30 6.29 6.62
N THR A 31 -5.40 5.30 5.75
CA THR A 31 -4.57 4.11 5.83
C THR A 31 -3.87 3.96 4.49
N ILE A 32 -2.61 3.59 4.53
CA ILE A 32 -1.89 3.22 3.32
C ILE A 32 -1.53 1.75 3.40
N SER A 33 -1.65 1.07 2.28
CA SER A 33 -1.24 -0.32 2.14
C SER A 33 -0.08 -0.35 1.18
N VAL A 34 0.99 -1.02 1.59
CA VAL A 34 2.17 -1.19 0.75
C VAL A 34 2.42 -2.68 0.68
N GLN A 35 2.38 -3.23 -0.52
CA GLN A 35 2.53 -4.66 -0.70
C GLN A 35 3.61 -4.99 -1.70
N PHE A 36 4.38 -6.03 -1.41
CA PHE A 36 5.36 -6.54 -2.35
C PHE A 36 5.47 -8.04 -2.12
N GLY A 37 5.11 -8.79 -3.08
CA GLY A 37 5.08 -10.23 -2.99
C GLY A 37 4.81 -10.80 -4.36
N ASP A 38 4.61 -12.10 -4.41
CA ASP A 38 4.51 -12.78 -5.68
C ASP A 38 3.29 -12.37 -6.49
N PHE A 39 2.24 -11.99 -5.82
CA PHE A 39 1.00 -11.67 -6.51
C PHE A 39 0.71 -10.19 -6.59
N ASN A 40 1.70 -9.36 -6.30
CA ASN A 40 1.53 -7.92 -6.35
C ASN A 40 2.31 -7.35 -7.52
N TYR A 41 1.95 -6.16 -7.92
CA TYR A 41 2.70 -5.49 -8.97
C TYR A 41 3.92 -4.83 -8.35
N SER A 42 4.98 -5.60 -8.22
CA SER A 42 6.21 -5.14 -7.61
C SER A 42 7.40 -5.84 -8.24
N SER A 43 8.59 -5.42 -7.86
CA SER A 43 9.80 -5.91 -8.48
C SER A 43 10.05 -7.39 -8.23
N ASN A 44 9.48 -7.96 -7.19
CA ASN A 44 9.67 -9.38 -6.93
C ASN A 44 8.45 -10.22 -7.26
N LYS A 45 7.60 -9.70 -8.12
CA LYS A 45 6.35 -10.33 -8.43
C LYS A 45 6.48 -11.76 -8.90
N ASP A 46 7.32 -12.12 -9.70
CA ASP A 46 7.42 -13.47 -10.21
C ASP A 46 8.66 -14.19 -9.73
N LYS A 47 9.24 -13.72 -8.65
CA LYS A 47 10.51 -14.25 -8.21
C LYS A 47 10.45 -15.07 -6.95
N GLY A 48 9.36 -15.03 -6.25
CA GLY A 48 9.22 -15.79 -5.02
C GLY A 48 10.05 -15.29 -3.87
N THR A 49 10.61 -14.10 -3.97
CA THR A 49 11.38 -13.54 -2.88
C THR A 49 10.63 -12.39 -2.27
N LYS A 50 10.80 -12.20 -0.99
CA LYS A 50 10.09 -11.17 -0.27
C LYS A 50 11.00 -10.18 0.40
N ASN A 51 12.29 -10.38 0.34
CA ASN A 51 13.21 -9.57 1.10
C ASN A 51 13.85 -8.45 0.34
N THR A 52 13.80 -8.48 -0.96
CA THR A 52 14.58 -7.56 -1.75
C THR A 52 13.78 -6.86 -2.82
N ALA A 53 12.54 -6.58 -2.55
CA ALA A 53 11.75 -5.86 -3.53
C ALA A 53 12.26 -4.44 -3.69
N THR A 54 12.34 -3.96 -4.90
CA THR A 54 12.71 -2.57 -5.15
C THR A 54 11.51 -1.73 -5.53
N SER A 55 10.35 -2.31 -5.63
CA SER A 55 9.12 -1.59 -5.87
C SER A 55 7.96 -2.29 -5.21
N ALA A 56 6.87 -1.60 -5.09
CA ALA A 56 5.71 -2.12 -4.38
C ALA A 56 4.42 -1.61 -5.00
N GLU A 57 3.33 -2.18 -4.56
CA GLU A 57 1.99 -1.77 -4.93
C GLU A 57 1.41 -0.97 -3.77
N VAL A 58 0.84 0.17 -4.05
CA VAL A 58 0.36 1.10 -3.03
C VAL A 58 -1.12 1.36 -3.20
N ALA A 59 -1.85 1.39 -2.09
CA ALA A 59 -3.25 1.82 -2.09
C ALA A 59 -3.46 2.66 -0.83
N ILE A 60 -4.37 3.62 -0.90
CA ILE A 60 -4.66 4.51 0.21
C ILE A 60 -6.17 4.63 0.33
N TRP A 61 -6.70 4.54 1.54
CA TRP A 61 -8.12 4.79 1.74
C TRP A 61 -8.32 5.60 3.01
N ASN A 62 -9.45 6.29 3.08
CA ASN A 62 -9.74 7.15 4.22
C ASN A 62 -10.59 6.41 5.24
N SER A 63 -10.97 7.12 6.31
CA SER A 63 -11.71 6.50 7.39
C SER A 63 -13.10 6.06 6.99
N ASN A 64 -13.62 6.57 5.90
CA ASN A 64 -14.90 6.13 5.38
C ASN A 64 -14.79 4.96 4.42
N GLY A 65 -13.60 4.49 4.19
CA GLY A 65 -13.41 3.40 3.25
C GLY A 65 -13.31 3.85 1.81
N THR A 66 -13.20 5.14 1.56
CA THR A 66 -13.07 5.64 0.20
C THR A 66 -11.61 5.55 -0.22
N TRP A 67 -11.38 4.92 -1.35
CA TRP A 67 -10.02 4.71 -1.85
C TRP A 67 -9.58 5.91 -2.67
N TYR A 68 -8.33 6.27 -2.50
CA TYR A 68 -7.76 7.39 -3.23
C TYR A 68 -7.55 7.00 -4.69
N ASP A 69 -7.94 7.89 -5.57
CA ASP A 69 -7.79 7.69 -7.00
C ASP A 69 -6.49 8.37 -7.43
N PHE A 70 -5.52 7.58 -7.85
CA PHE A 70 -4.23 8.10 -8.30
C PHE A 70 -4.33 8.74 -9.69
N GLY A 71 -5.48 8.62 -10.32
CA GLY A 71 -5.71 9.19 -11.64
C GLY A 71 -6.48 8.20 -12.48
N ASP A 72 -7.54 8.67 -13.14
CA ASP A 72 -8.33 7.86 -14.07
C ASP A 72 -8.83 6.56 -13.45
N GLU A 73 -9.32 6.66 -12.22
CA GLU A 73 -9.88 5.52 -11.52
C GLU A 73 -8.84 4.43 -11.23
N LEU A 74 -7.63 4.83 -11.02
CA LEU A 74 -6.58 3.93 -10.62
C LEU A 74 -6.47 3.95 -9.11
N TYR A 75 -6.96 2.92 -8.46
CA TYR A 75 -7.00 2.88 -7.00
C TYR A 75 -5.87 2.07 -6.39
N ILE A 76 -5.13 1.36 -7.20
CA ILE A 76 -3.96 0.63 -6.75
C ILE A 76 -2.84 0.99 -7.71
N LYS A 77 -1.77 1.55 -7.15
CA LYS A 77 -0.67 1.99 -7.99
C LYS A 77 0.47 1.01 -7.87
N GLY A 78 0.79 0.37 -8.99
CA GLY A 78 1.85 -0.63 -9.00
C GLY A 78 3.20 -0.04 -9.32
N TRP A 79 4.22 -0.84 -9.12
CA TRP A 79 5.60 -0.51 -9.51
C TRP A 79 6.13 0.78 -8.89
N CYS A 80 5.75 1.06 -7.64
CA CYS A 80 6.23 2.24 -6.95
C CYS A 80 7.60 1.93 -6.37
N GLY A 81 8.59 2.73 -6.73
CA GLY A 81 9.92 2.59 -6.16
C GLY A 81 9.98 3.09 -4.73
N VAL A 82 11.14 2.97 -4.12
CA VAL A 82 11.31 3.31 -2.72
C VAL A 82 10.95 4.76 -2.44
N ASP A 83 11.44 5.66 -3.26
CA ASP A 83 11.16 7.07 -3.03
C ASP A 83 9.69 7.39 -3.25
N GLU A 84 9.08 6.72 -4.19
CA GLU A 84 7.67 6.94 -4.45
C GLU A 84 6.82 6.40 -3.31
N VAL A 85 7.19 5.26 -2.75
CA VAL A 85 6.48 4.73 -1.60
C VAL A 85 6.56 5.72 -0.44
N ALA A 86 7.74 6.28 -0.20
CA ALA A 86 7.90 7.26 0.87
C ALA A 86 7.05 8.49 0.63
N LYS A 87 6.94 8.92 -0.62
CA LYS A 87 6.12 10.05 -0.97
C LYS A 87 4.65 9.77 -0.67
N TRP A 88 4.16 8.58 -1.01
CA TRP A 88 2.77 8.25 -0.77
C TRP A 88 2.47 8.05 0.71
N ILE A 89 3.44 7.55 1.49
CA ILE A 89 3.26 7.48 2.92
C ILE A 89 3.09 8.87 3.49
N SER A 90 3.93 9.80 3.07
CA SER A 90 3.83 11.17 3.54
C SER A 90 2.51 11.80 3.10
N PHE A 91 2.09 11.55 1.88
CA PHE A 91 0.83 12.07 1.38
C PHE A 91 -0.33 11.56 2.24
N ALA A 92 -0.35 10.27 2.53
CA ALA A 92 -1.43 9.69 3.31
C ALA A 92 -1.46 10.25 4.73
N ALA A 93 -0.29 10.56 5.26
CA ALA A 93 -0.20 11.07 6.62
C ALA A 93 -0.63 12.52 6.74
N THR A 94 -0.62 13.26 5.64
CA THR A 94 -0.81 14.72 5.72
C THR A 94 -1.97 15.26 4.91
N ASN A 95 -2.68 14.42 4.18
CA ASN A 95 -3.77 14.88 3.33
C ASN A 95 -5.07 14.19 3.67
N VAL A 96 -6.15 14.89 3.45
CA VAL A 96 -7.49 14.36 3.66
C VAL A 96 -8.20 14.43 2.32
N PHE A 97 -8.94 13.42 1.99
CA PHE A 97 -9.74 13.42 0.78
C PHE A 97 -11.08 12.77 1.08
N SER A 98 -12.10 13.20 0.37
CA SER A 98 -13.45 12.71 0.65
C SER A 98 -14.01 11.88 -0.48
N GLN A 99 -13.46 12.00 -1.65
CA GLN A 99 -13.95 11.25 -2.78
C GLN A 99 -12.76 10.72 -3.50
N GLY A 100 -12.95 9.68 -4.24
CA GLY A 100 -11.86 9.00 -4.86
C GLY A 100 -10.89 9.89 -5.57
N SER A 101 -11.28 10.70 -6.46
CA SER A 101 -10.36 11.51 -7.20
C SER A 101 -10.22 12.91 -6.69
N GLU A 102 -10.77 13.19 -5.55
CA GLU A 102 -10.73 14.49 -5.05
C GLU A 102 -9.57 14.68 -4.25
N ALA A 103 -8.74 15.42 -4.52
CA ALA A 103 -7.58 15.49 -3.67
C ALA A 103 -7.38 16.88 -3.15
#